data_7292002707438ec275dfebc69732ad09
#
_entry.id   7292002707438ec275dfebc69732ad09
#
_cell.length_a   1.000
_cell.length_b   1.000
_cell.length_c   1.000
_cell.angle_alpha   90.00
_cell.angle_beta   90.00
_cell.angle_gamma   90.00
#
_symmetry.space_group_name_H-M   'P 1'
#
loop_
_entity.id
_entity.type
_entity.pdbx_description
1 polymer ?
#
loop_
_entity_poly.entity_id
_entity_poly.type
_entity_poly.pdbx_seq_one_letter_code
_entity_poly.pdbx_strand_id
1 'polypeptide(L)'
;VFGHARAVYNVIDVGQSYPQRVVKAGVAALGHAEGAEGSHHLAYEKVVLSPPTARALGYAVLEEEAAVKVSGRKGLGVKADDLLDALLGKARSEIDARDPAREAMARERTATAIAIGALRYFLLKFGRTRIITFDMEEALAFAGETGPYLQNAVVRARNIFAKLEGEGHRVAELLERARGSDLGTLLEGEEGDEVWSLFLLMARSEEVAEQAVRAEEVALLAKHTFAVAQAFHGYYQNPSYSVLYAASEDRRAFRTLVVDCFLRQMDRLLALLGIPVPERM
;
A
#
# COMPACT_ATOMS: atom_id res chain seq x y z
N VAL A 1 -22.43 24.44 7.59
CA VAL A 1 -22.68 25.21 6.38
C VAL A 1 -21.89 24.56 5.25
N PHE A 2 -22.61 23.90 4.35
CA PHE A 2 -22.04 23.34 3.11
C PHE A 2 -22.07 24.46 2.06
N GLY A 3 -20.93 25.06 1.78
CA GLY A 3 -20.84 26.12 0.76
C GLY A 3 -19.41 26.56 0.57
N HIS A 4 -19.18 27.30 -0.51
CA HIS A 4 -17.87 27.84 -0.88
C HIS A 4 -16.76 26.80 -1.21
N ALA A 5 -17.12 25.54 -1.52
CA ALA A 5 -16.16 24.58 -2.04
C ALA A 5 -15.77 24.96 -3.48
N ARG A 6 -14.46 25.03 -3.77
CA ARG A 6 -13.94 25.26 -5.13
C ARG A 6 -14.06 24.03 -6.02
N ALA A 7 -13.99 22.83 -5.42
CA ALA A 7 -14.15 21.56 -6.11
C ALA A 7 -14.98 20.61 -5.27
N VAL A 8 -15.83 19.82 -5.93
CA VAL A 8 -16.67 18.79 -5.34
C VAL A 8 -16.44 17.49 -6.08
N TYR A 9 -16.02 16.45 -5.36
CA TYR A 9 -15.81 15.13 -5.92
C TYR A 9 -16.97 14.21 -5.53
N ASN A 10 -17.75 13.80 -6.53
CA ASN A 10 -18.82 12.82 -6.38
C ASN A 10 -18.25 11.43 -6.62
N VAL A 11 -17.97 10.71 -5.52
CA VAL A 11 -17.43 9.34 -5.56
C VAL A 11 -18.60 8.37 -5.71
N ILE A 12 -18.85 7.91 -6.94
CA ILE A 12 -20.03 7.11 -7.26
C ILE A 12 -19.78 6.19 -8.46
N ASP A 13 -20.50 5.06 -8.52
CA ASP A 13 -20.41 4.05 -9.58
C ASP A 13 -20.48 4.66 -11.00
N VAL A 14 -19.71 4.10 -11.93
CA VAL A 14 -19.62 4.54 -13.34
C VAL A 14 -20.98 4.56 -14.04
N GLY A 15 -21.93 3.74 -13.63
CA GLY A 15 -23.30 3.74 -14.14
C GLY A 15 -24.05 5.07 -13.91
N GLN A 16 -23.54 5.93 -13.01
CA GLN A 16 -24.07 7.27 -12.75
C GLN A 16 -23.44 8.37 -13.62
N SER A 17 -22.56 8.04 -14.55
CA SER A 17 -21.85 9.02 -15.38
C SER A 17 -22.80 9.93 -16.19
N TYR A 18 -23.91 9.39 -16.70
CA TYR A 18 -24.89 10.21 -17.43
C TYR A 18 -25.63 11.18 -16.50
N PRO A 19 -26.25 10.74 -15.37
CA PRO A 19 -26.85 11.66 -14.39
C PRO A 19 -25.88 12.75 -13.90
N GLN A 20 -24.62 12.41 -13.65
CA GLN A 20 -23.61 13.38 -13.22
C GLN A 20 -23.35 14.47 -14.28
N ARG A 21 -23.31 14.10 -15.57
CA ARG A 21 -23.20 15.07 -16.66
C ARG A 21 -24.43 15.96 -16.76
N VAL A 22 -25.62 15.42 -16.57
CA VAL A 22 -26.87 16.20 -16.57
C VAL A 22 -26.89 17.20 -15.42
N VAL A 23 -26.51 16.78 -14.20
CA VAL A 23 -26.42 17.69 -13.05
C VAL A 23 -25.40 18.80 -13.32
N LYS A 24 -24.21 18.49 -13.83
CA LYS A 24 -23.17 19.46 -14.19
C LYS A 24 -23.68 20.49 -15.21
N ALA A 25 -24.35 20.02 -16.26
CA ALA A 25 -24.96 20.89 -17.27
C ALA A 25 -26.08 21.78 -16.69
N GLY A 26 -26.91 21.23 -15.78
CA GLY A 26 -27.95 21.97 -15.09
C GLY A 26 -27.38 23.09 -14.20
N VAL A 27 -26.34 22.80 -13.45
CA VAL A 27 -25.63 23.80 -12.60
C VAL A 27 -25.10 24.94 -13.47
N ALA A 28 -24.47 24.63 -14.62
CA ALA A 28 -23.98 25.64 -15.57
C ALA A 28 -25.13 26.48 -16.15
N ALA A 29 -26.25 25.85 -16.55
CA ALA A 29 -27.43 26.52 -17.10
C ALA A 29 -28.11 27.46 -16.08
N LEU A 30 -27.99 27.19 -14.79
CA LEU A 30 -28.47 28.07 -13.71
C LEU A 30 -27.53 29.26 -13.42
N GLY A 31 -26.49 29.45 -14.21
CA GLY A 31 -25.55 30.58 -14.07
C GLY A 31 -24.37 30.32 -13.14
N HIS A 32 -24.17 29.07 -12.67
CA HIS A 32 -23.07 28.68 -11.78
C HIS A 32 -21.96 27.93 -12.54
N ALA A 33 -21.38 28.59 -13.56
CA ALA A 33 -20.36 27.98 -14.44
C ALA A 33 -19.13 27.47 -13.68
N GLU A 34 -18.57 28.26 -12.76
CA GLU A 34 -17.43 27.86 -11.93
C GLU A 34 -17.76 26.64 -11.05
N GLY A 35 -18.95 26.59 -10.46
CA GLY A 35 -19.40 25.45 -9.68
C GLY A 35 -19.58 24.18 -10.53
N ALA A 36 -20.02 24.34 -11.79
CA ALA A 36 -20.11 23.25 -12.73
C ALA A 36 -18.70 22.74 -13.12
N GLU A 37 -17.74 23.62 -13.39
CA GLU A 37 -16.34 23.23 -13.68
C GLU A 37 -15.70 22.50 -12.53
N GLY A 38 -15.89 22.99 -11.29
CA GLY A 38 -15.40 22.36 -10.07
C GLY A 38 -16.14 21.09 -9.65
N SER A 39 -17.17 20.63 -10.39
CA SER A 39 -17.88 19.39 -10.10
C SER A 39 -17.25 18.22 -10.85
N HIS A 40 -16.66 17.28 -10.10
CA HIS A 40 -15.96 16.10 -10.60
C HIS A 40 -16.72 14.82 -10.27
N HIS A 41 -16.86 13.94 -11.24
CA HIS A 41 -17.36 12.59 -11.03
C HIS A 41 -16.17 11.63 -10.90
N LEU A 42 -15.80 11.29 -9.67
CA LEU A 42 -14.80 10.24 -9.42
C LEU A 42 -15.50 8.88 -9.57
N ALA A 43 -15.60 8.45 -10.81
CA ALA A 43 -16.25 7.20 -11.17
C ALA A 43 -15.38 5.99 -10.77
N TYR A 44 -16.02 4.95 -10.25
CA TYR A 44 -15.39 3.66 -9.99
C TYR A 44 -16.27 2.52 -10.52
N GLU A 45 -15.62 1.39 -10.84
CA GLU A 45 -16.28 0.16 -11.22
C GLU A 45 -16.58 -0.72 -10.00
N LYS A 46 -17.39 -1.75 -10.23
CA LYS A 46 -17.87 -2.67 -9.20
C LYS A 46 -16.74 -3.53 -8.65
N VAL A 47 -16.82 -3.80 -7.36
CA VAL A 47 -16.09 -4.88 -6.72
C VAL A 47 -17.00 -6.09 -6.64
N VAL A 48 -16.55 -7.22 -7.15
CA VAL A 48 -17.20 -8.53 -7.06
C VAL A 48 -16.33 -9.45 -6.22
N LEU A 49 -16.90 -10.54 -5.70
CA LEU A 49 -16.12 -11.48 -4.89
C LEU A 49 -15.69 -12.69 -5.73
N SER A 50 -14.51 -13.21 -5.45
CA SER A 50 -14.14 -14.53 -5.93
C SER A 50 -15.02 -15.62 -5.31
N PRO A 51 -15.26 -16.74 -5.99
CA PRO A 51 -16.07 -17.84 -5.44
C PRO A 51 -15.57 -18.33 -4.07
N PRO A 52 -14.25 -18.50 -3.81
CA PRO A 52 -13.75 -18.87 -2.48
C PRO A 52 -14.09 -17.83 -1.41
N THR A 53 -13.90 -16.54 -1.72
CA THR A 53 -14.22 -15.46 -0.78
C THR A 53 -15.71 -15.41 -0.48
N ALA A 54 -16.57 -15.54 -1.48
CA ALA A 54 -18.01 -15.55 -1.27
C ALA A 54 -18.47 -16.73 -0.38
N ARG A 55 -17.91 -17.93 -0.59
CA ARG A 55 -18.19 -19.09 0.28
C ARG A 55 -17.71 -18.87 1.72
N ALA A 56 -16.53 -18.30 1.90
CA ALA A 56 -16.01 -17.97 3.22
C ALA A 56 -16.90 -16.97 3.99
N LEU A 57 -17.62 -16.12 3.27
CA LEU A 57 -18.60 -15.19 3.83
C LEU A 57 -20.01 -15.80 3.95
N GLY A 58 -20.18 -17.10 3.68
CA GLY A 58 -21.44 -17.81 3.84
C GLY A 58 -22.43 -17.69 2.68
N TYR A 59 -21.99 -17.18 1.51
CA TYR A 59 -22.83 -17.09 0.33
C TYR A 59 -22.85 -18.41 -0.47
N ALA A 60 -24.03 -18.79 -0.95
CA ALA A 60 -24.17 -19.89 -1.90
C ALA A 60 -23.60 -19.46 -3.26
N VAL A 61 -22.67 -20.25 -3.79
CA VAL A 61 -21.99 -20.00 -5.06
C VAL A 61 -22.20 -21.21 -5.96
N LEU A 62 -22.69 -20.99 -7.18
CA LEU A 62 -22.80 -22.03 -8.19
C LEU A 62 -21.39 -22.38 -8.71
N GLU A 63 -21.15 -23.66 -9.03
CA GLU A 63 -19.81 -24.14 -9.41
C GLU A 63 -19.24 -23.49 -10.68
N GLU A 64 -20.12 -22.97 -11.56
CA GLU A 64 -19.74 -22.36 -12.84
C GLU A 64 -19.53 -20.83 -12.76
N GLU A 65 -19.76 -20.18 -11.60
CA GLU A 65 -19.62 -18.74 -11.48
C GLU A 65 -18.15 -18.32 -11.29
N ALA A 66 -17.58 -17.63 -12.28
CA ALA A 66 -16.23 -17.07 -12.21
C ALA A 66 -16.11 -15.89 -11.20
N ALA A 67 -17.22 -15.20 -10.88
CA ALA A 67 -17.29 -14.11 -9.93
C ALA A 67 -18.72 -13.90 -9.41
N VAL A 68 -18.87 -13.69 -8.11
CA VAL A 68 -20.16 -13.47 -7.46
C VAL A 68 -20.48 -11.97 -7.42
N LYS A 69 -21.53 -11.57 -8.16
CA LYS A 69 -22.01 -10.19 -8.14
C LYS A 69 -22.79 -9.92 -6.87
N VAL A 70 -22.27 -9.06 -6.05
CA VAL A 70 -22.97 -8.53 -4.89
C VAL A 70 -24.06 -7.56 -5.34
N SER A 71 -25.32 -7.83 -5.02
CA SER A 71 -26.44 -6.95 -5.37
C SER A 71 -27.41 -6.80 -4.19
N GLY A 72 -27.41 -5.62 -3.61
CA GLY A 72 -28.32 -5.28 -2.51
C GLY A 72 -29.81 -5.47 -2.84
N ARG A 73 -30.20 -5.37 -4.15
CA ARG A 73 -31.59 -5.60 -4.59
C ARG A 73 -32.01 -7.07 -4.52
N LYS A 74 -31.07 -8.00 -4.50
CA LYS A 74 -31.31 -9.45 -4.37
C LYS A 74 -31.06 -9.98 -2.96
N GLY A 75 -30.83 -9.11 -1.97
CA GLY A 75 -30.50 -9.52 -0.62
C GLY A 75 -29.07 -10.08 -0.47
N LEU A 76 -28.26 -10.01 -1.53
CA LEU A 76 -26.86 -10.48 -1.56
C LEU A 76 -25.90 -9.29 -1.36
N GLY A 77 -26.16 -8.44 -0.38
CA GLY A 77 -25.29 -7.32 -0.04
C GLY A 77 -24.20 -7.79 0.93
N VAL A 78 -22.94 -7.81 0.50
CA VAL A 78 -21.82 -7.97 1.44
C VAL A 78 -21.58 -6.64 2.11
N LYS A 79 -21.66 -6.59 3.42
CA LYS A 79 -21.27 -5.42 4.18
C LYS A 79 -19.75 -5.35 4.22
N ALA A 80 -19.21 -4.14 4.14
CA ALA A 80 -17.75 -3.94 4.25
C ALA A 80 -17.21 -4.46 5.59
N ASP A 81 -18.00 -4.32 6.66
CA ASP A 81 -17.66 -4.80 8.00
C ASP A 81 -17.53 -6.33 8.03
N ASP A 82 -18.46 -7.08 7.41
CA ASP A 82 -18.42 -8.54 7.36
C ASP A 82 -17.14 -9.03 6.63
N LEU A 83 -16.71 -8.30 5.57
CA LEU A 83 -15.49 -8.60 4.85
C LEU A 83 -14.24 -8.28 5.70
N LEU A 84 -14.24 -7.15 6.40
CA LEU A 84 -13.15 -6.78 7.31
C LEU A 84 -13.01 -7.76 8.46
N ASP A 85 -14.13 -8.18 9.06
CA ASP A 85 -14.14 -9.16 10.15
C ASP A 85 -13.60 -10.52 9.69
N ALA A 86 -13.96 -10.96 8.48
CA ALA A 86 -13.43 -12.18 7.90
C ALA A 86 -11.92 -12.10 7.63
N LEU A 87 -11.44 -10.98 7.07
CA LEU A 87 -10.01 -10.73 6.87
C LEU A 87 -9.24 -10.68 8.19
N LEU A 88 -9.82 -10.02 9.20
CA LEU A 88 -9.24 -9.93 10.54
C LEU A 88 -9.14 -11.31 11.20
N GLY A 89 -10.23 -12.11 11.12
CA GLY A 89 -10.24 -13.48 11.62
C GLY A 89 -9.15 -14.35 10.98
N LYS A 90 -8.99 -14.25 9.65
CA LYS A 90 -7.96 -14.98 8.92
C LYS A 90 -6.55 -14.51 9.30
N ALA A 91 -6.32 -13.20 9.37
CA ALA A 91 -5.04 -12.64 9.80
C ALA A 91 -4.66 -13.07 11.23
N ARG A 92 -5.63 -13.13 12.17
CA ARG A 92 -5.42 -13.64 13.52
C ARG A 92 -4.98 -15.11 13.51
N SER A 93 -5.68 -15.95 12.74
CA SER A 93 -5.35 -17.39 12.63
C SER A 93 -3.94 -17.60 12.10
N GLU A 94 -3.50 -16.82 11.13
CA GLU A 94 -2.13 -16.88 10.59
C GLU A 94 -1.08 -16.45 11.62
N ILE A 95 -1.38 -15.41 12.42
CA ILE A 95 -0.49 -14.96 13.50
C ILE A 95 -0.40 -16.01 14.59
N ASP A 96 -1.53 -16.61 15.00
CA ASP A 96 -1.58 -17.63 16.04
C ASP A 96 -0.81 -18.89 15.64
N ALA A 97 -0.85 -19.26 14.36
CA ALA A 97 -0.11 -20.39 13.84
C ALA A 97 1.41 -20.16 13.88
N ARG A 98 1.88 -18.91 13.73
CA ARG A 98 3.31 -18.56 13.67
C ARG A 98 3.90 -18.17 15.02
N ASP A 99 3.13 -17.49 15.85
CA ASP A 99 3.55 -16.95 17.15
C ASP A 99 2.41 -17.07 18.17
N PRO A 100 2.14 -18.31 18.67
CA PRO A 100 1.04 -18.56 19.61
C PRO A 100 1.24 -17.85 20.96
N ALA A 101 2.47 -17.48 21.30
CA ALA A 101 2.80 -16.81 22.56
C ALA A 101 2.67 -15.29 22.51
N ARG A 102 2.31 -14.72 21.34
CA ARG A 102 2.17 -13.28 21.21
C ARG A 102 1.08 -12.74 22.13
N GLU A 103 1.38 -11.63 22.80
CA GLU A 103 0.44 -10.94 23.69
C GLU A 103 -0.84 -10.54 22.92
N ALA A 104 -2.02 -10.70 23.56
CA ALA A 104 -3.32 -10.60 22.92
C ALA A 104 -3.57 -9.22 22.25
N MET A 105 -3.21 -8.11 22.91
CA MET A 105 -3.38 -6.77 22.33
C MET A 105 -2.42 -6.52 21.17
N ALA A 106 -1.18 -7.01 21.24
CA ALA A 106 -0.21 -6.90 20.15
C ALA A 106 -0.63 -7.73 18.94
N ARG A 107 -1.21 -8.92 19.16
CA ARG A 107 -1.82 -9.76 18.14
C ARG A 107 -2.96 -9.03 17.43
N GLU A 108 -3.86 -8.45 18.19
CA GLU A 108 -5.01 -7.73 17.66
C GLU A 108 -4.59 -6.53 16.80
N ARG A 109 -3.66 -5.71 17.31
CA ARG A 109 -3.11 -4.58 16.54
C ARG A 109 -2.45 -5.04 15.23
N THR A 110 -1.67 -6.13 15.29
CA THR A 110 -1.00 -6.68 14.12
C THR A 110 -2.02 -7.21 13.10
N ALA A 111 -3.01 -7.99 13.54
CA ALA A 111 -4.05 -8.55 12.68
C ALA A 111 -4.86 -7.45 12.01
N THR A 112 -5.24 -6.42 12.77
CA THR A 112 -5.96 -5.26 12.24
C THR A 112 -5.14 -4.51 11.18
N ALA A 113 -3.85 -4.28 11.44
CA ALA A 113 -2.98 -3.61 10.47
C ALA A 113 -2.83 -4.43 9.17
N ILE A 114 -2.67 -5.76 9.29
CA ILE A 114 -2.56 -6.66 8.13
C ILE A 114 -3.88 -6.66 7.34
N ALA A 115 -5.03 -6.84 7.99
CA ALA A 115 -6.34 -6.88 7.33
C ALA A 115 -6.63 -5.58 6.57
N ILE A 116 -6.40 -4.42 7.20
CA ILE A 116 -6.57 -3.11 6.57
C ILE A 116 -5.61 -2.95 5.40
N GLY A 117 -4.32 -3.28 5.58
CA GLY A 117 -3.31 -3.18 4.54
C GLY A 117 -3.63 -4.06 3.33
N ALA A 118 -4.05 -5.30 3.57
CA ALA A 118 -4.45 -6.26 2.55
C ALA A 118 -5.63 -5.74 1.73
N LEU A 119 -6.72 -5.33 2.39
CA LEU A 119 -7.91 -4.82 1.72
C LEU A 119 -7.61 -3.55 0.91
N ARG A 120 -6.98 -2.55 1.55
CA ARG A 120 -6.68 -1.28 0.89
C ARG A 120 -5.80 -1.45 -0.32
N TYR A 121 -4.67 -2.15 -0.17
CA TYR A 121 -3.76 -2.34 -1.29
C TYR A 121 -4.42 -3.11 -2.43
N PHE A 122 -5.15 -4.19 -2.11
CA PHE A 122 -5.84 -4.99 -3.13
C PHE A 122 -6.80 -4.15 -3.97
N LEU A 123 -7.56 -3.25 -3.33
CA LEU A 123 -8.49 -2.38 -4.05
C LEU A 123 -7.77 -1.25 -4.80
N LEU A 124 -6.68 -0.71 -4.25
CA LEU A 124 -5.98 0.44 -4.82
C LEU A 124 -5.00 0.09 -5.95
N LYS A 125 -4.54 -1.17 -6.04
CA LYS A 125 -3.61 -1.58 -7.12
C LYS A 125 -4.26 -1.62 -8.51
N PHE A 126 -5.57 -1.64 -8.59
CA PHE A 126 -6.32 -1.65 -9.85
C PHE A 126 -6.81 -0.25 -10.22
N GLY A 127 -6.85 0.02 -11.53
CA GLY A 127 -7.47 1.23 -12.04
C GLY A 127 -8.95 1.30 -11.67
N ARG A 128 -9.42 2.50 -11.27
CA ARG A 128 -10.79 2.72 -10.78
C ARG A 128 -11.89 2.36 -11.79
N THR A 129 -11.56 2.32 -13.08
CA THR A 129 -12.49 1.94 -14.17
C THR A 129 -12.49 0.44 -14.47
N ARG A 130 -11.81 -0.37 -13.66
CA ARG A 130 -11.74 -1.82 -13.82
C ARG A 130 -12.62 -2.52 -12.78
N ILE A 131 -13.40 -3.52 -13.21
CA ILE A 131 -14.09 -4.44 -12.28
C ILE A 131 -13.02 -5.21 -11.50
N ILE A 132 -13.12 -5.18 -10.18
CA ILE A 132 -12.20 -5.85 -9.28
C ILE A 132 -12.87 -7.12 -8.76
N THR A 133 -12.25 -8.28 -8.99
CA THR A 133 -12.65 -9.53 -8.35
C THR A 133 -11.81 -9.68 -7.07
N PHE A 134 -12.43 -9.40 -5.92
CA PHE A 134 -11.74 -9.47 -4.65
C PHE A 134 -11.58 -10.92 -4.19
N ASP A 135 -10.33 -11.32 -3.97
CA ASP A 135 -9.95 -12.59 -3.39
C ASP A 135 -9.21 -12.38 -2.06
N MET A 136 -9.75 -12.99 -1.00
CA MET A 136 -9.24 -12.80 0.36
C MET A 136 -7.88 -13.49 0.57
N GLU A 137 -7.63 -14.62 -0.09
CA GLU A 137 -6.35 -15.34 0.01
C GLU A 137 -5.26 -14.59 -0.72
N GLU A 138 -5.55 -14.12 -1.94
CA GLU A 138 -4.63 -13.29 -2.71
C GLU A 138 -4.30 -11.99 -1.94
N ALA A 139 -5.31 -11.34 -1.36
CA ALA A 139 -5.13 -10.08 -0.64
C ALA A 139 -4.22 -10.23 0.60
N LEU A 140 -4.31 -11.35 1.31
CA LEU A 140 -3.53 -11.66 2.52
C LEU A 140 -2.17 -12.32 2.22
N ALA A 141 -1.87 -12.64 0.98
CA ALA A 141 -0.60 -13.26 0.61
C ALA A 141 0.61 -12.37 0.95
N PHE A 142 1.68 -12.99 1.45
CA PHE A 142 2.95 -12.32 1.77
C PHE A 142 3.91 -12.23 0.56
N ALA A 143 3.51 -12.76 -0.57
CA ALA A 143 4.24 -12.73 -1.82
C ALA A 143 3.40 -12.06 -2.91
N GLY A 144 4.07 -11.48 -3.90
CA GLY A 144 3.40 -10.77 -4.99
C GLY A 144 2.95 -9.35 -4.61
N GLU A 145 2.09 -8.79 -5.43
CA GLU A 145 1.63 -7.39 -5.33
C GLU A 145 0.49 -7.26 -4.30
N THR A 146 0.86 -7.25 -3.00
CA THR A 146 -0.06 -7.29 -1.86
C THR A 146 0.29 -6.28 -0.77
N GLY A 147 -0.71 -5.93 0.06
CA GLY A 147 -0.50 -5.08 1.24
C GLY A 147 0.47 -5.67 2.26
N PRO A 148 0.30 -6.95 2.66
CA PRO A 148 1.24 -7.61 3.56
C PRO A 148 2.68 -7.67 3.06
N TYR A 149 2.91 -7.76 1.74
CA TYR A 149 4.25 -7.66 1.16
C TYR A 149 4.90 -6.30 1.45
N LEU A 150 4.17 -5.20 1.26
CA LEU A 150 4.66 -3.85 1.54
C LEU A 150 4.95 -3.66 3.03
N GLN A 151 4.05 -4.10 3.88
CA GLN A 151 4.21 -4.05 5.33
C GLN A 151 5.43 -4.84 5.79
N ASN A 152 5.62 -6.04 5.25
CA ASN A 152 6.76 -6.91 5.56
C ASN A 152 8.10 -6.29 5.13
N ALA A 153 8.15 -5.59 3.99
CA ALA A 153 9.35 -4.87 3.55
C ALA A 153 9.78 -3.81 4.59
N VAL A 154 8.82 -3.04 5.11
CA VAL A 154 9.08 -2.03 6.16
C VAL A 154 9.47 -2.69 7.48
N VAL A 155 8.77 -3.73 7.92
CA VAL A 155 9.10 -4.45 9.17
C VAL A 155 10.49 -5.06 9.10
N ARG A 156 10.88 -5.66 7.97
CA ARG A 156 12.24 -6.17 7.76
C ARG A 156 13.29 -5.07 7.82
N ALA A 157 13.05 -3.93 7.20
CA ALA A 157 13.96 -2.79 7.26
C ALA A 157 14.12 -2.26 8.69
N ARG A 158 13.03 -2.13 9.47
CA ARG A 158 13.08 -1.76 10.89
C ARG A 158 13.86 -2.78 11.73
N ASN A 159 13.73 -4.06 11.43
CA ASN A 159 14.46 -5.12 12.11
C ASN A 159 15.98 -5.06 11.85
N ILE A 160 16.45 -4.51 10.73
CA ILE A 160 17.87 -4.24 10.51
C ILE A 160 18.39 -3.27 11.58
N PHE A 161 17.66 -2.18 11.82
CA PHE A 161 18.04 -1.20 12.84
C PHE A 161 18.03 -1.79 14.24
N ALA A 162 16.99 -2.56 14.59
CA ALA A 162 16.92 -3.24 15.87
C ALA A 162 18.10 -4.21 16.08
N LYS A 163 18.53 -4.92 15.03
CA LYS A 163 19.70 -5.80 15.10
C LYS A 163 21.01 -5.03 15.26
N LEU A 164 21.20 -3.93 14.50
CA LEU A 164 22.36 -3.07 14.66
C LEU A 164 22.50 -2.57 16.10
N GLU A 165 21.40 -2.06 16.68
CA GLU A 165 21.39 -1.60 18.07
C GLU A 165 21.69 -2.76 19.05
N GLY A 166 21.16 -3.94 18.80
CA GLY A 166 21.43 -5.16 19.59
C GLY A 166 22.88 -5.63 19.53
N GLU A 167 23.60 -5.34 18.43
CA GLU A 167 25.03 -5.63 18.25
C GLU A 167 25.94 -4.47 18.73
N GLY A 168 25.36 -3.42 19.32
CA GLY A 168 26.10 -2.29 19.87
C GLY A 168 26.42 -1.17 18.87
N HIS A 169 25.87 -1.23 17.65
CA HIS A 169 25.99 -0.15 16.68
C HIS A 169 24.86 0.86 16.86
N ARG A 170 25.19 2.12 17.08
CA ARG A 170 24.19 3.18 17.19
C ARG A 170 23.78 3.69 15.81
N VAL A 171 22.53 3.45 15.42
CA VAL A 171 22.02 3.86 14.10
C VAL A 171 22.21 5.36 13.85
N ALA A 172 21.99 6.21 14.86
CA ALA A 172 22.19 7.66 14.73
C ALA A 172 23.64 8.02 14.37
N GLU A 173 24.63 7.37 14.99
CA GLU A 173 26.05 7.60 14.71
C GLU A 173 26.45 7.11 13.31
N LEU A 174 25.89 5.97 12.87
CA LEU A 174 26.09 5.49 11.51
C LEU A 174 25.53 6.45 10.47
N LEU A 175 24.33 7.01 10.70
CA LEU A 175 23.74 8.00 9.80
C LEU A 175 24.53 9.30 9.74
N GLU A 176 25.05 9.80 10.88
CA GLU A 176 25.95 10.96 10.88
C GLU A 176 27.27 10.66 10.13
N ARG A 177 27.84 9.49 10.33
CA ARG A 177 29.02 9.04 9.61
C ARG A 177 28.76 8.99 8.09
N ALA A 178 27.62 8.45 7.66
CA ALA A 178 27.26 8.39 6.24
C ALA A 178 27.15 9.78 5.61
N ARG A 179 26.63 10.77 6.35
CA ARG A 179 26.56 12.18 5.88
C ARG A 179 27.92 12.82 5.69
N GLY A 180 28.91 12.41 6.46
CA GLY A 180 30.30 12.89 6.36
C GLY A 180 31.18 12.12 5.39
N SER A 181 30.68 11.02 4.81
CA SER A 181 31.45 10.15 3.91
C SER A 181 31.38 10.65 2.47
N ASP A 182 32.41 10.28 1.67
CA ASP A 182 32.39 10.46 0.23
C ASP A 182 31.42 9.45 -0.42
N LEU A 183 30.19 9.88 -0.62
CA LEU A 183 29.15 9.07 -1.25
C LEU A 183 29.50 8.70 -2.70
N GLY A 184 30.30 9.50 -3.39
CA GLY A 184 30.73 9.20 -4.77
C GLY A 184 31.47 7.87 -4.80
N THR A 185 32.48 7.69 -3.96
CA THR A 185 33.24 6.44 -3.87
C THR A 185 32.38 5.26 -3.37
N LEU A 186 31.43 5.51 -2.48
CA LEU A 186 30.53 4.47 -1.96
C LEU A 186 29.51 4.00 -2.98
N LEU A 187 29.21 4.82 -3.99
CA LEU A 187 28.31 4.53 -5.12
C LEU A 187 29.04 3.91 -6.32
N GLU A 188 30.33 3.62 -6.24
CA GLU A 188 31.05 2.91 -7.30
C GLU A 188 30.74 1.41 -7.29
N GLY A 189 30.65 0.82 -8.49
CA GLY A 189 30.46 -0.61 -8.72
C GLY A 189 28.99 -1.05 -8.64
N GLU A 190 28.78 -2.35 -8.71
CA GLU A 190 27.45 -2.97 -8.85
C GLU A 190 26.48 -2.61 -7.72
N GLU A 191 26.94 -2.61 -6.45
CA GLU A 191 26.13 -2.17 -5.32
C GLU A 191 25.69 -0.71 -5.47
N GLY A 192 26.61 0.15 -5.93
CA GLY A 192 26.32 1.56 -6.16
C GLY A 192 25.26 1.79 -7.23
N ASP A 193 25.35 1.03 -8.34
CA ASP A 193 24.36 1.10 -9.43
C ASP A 193 22.96 0.69 -8.96
N GLU A 194 22.86 -0.38 -8.15
CA GLU A 194 21.59 -0.80 -7.56
C GLU A 194 21.02 0.24 -6.59
N VAL A 195 21.86 0.79 -5.71
CA VAL A 195 21.45 1.84 -4.76
C VAL A 195 21.04 3.10 -5.49
N TRP A 196 21.77 3.50 -6.53
CA TRP A 196 21.43 4.66 -7.35
C TRP A 196 20.07 4.49 -8.03
N SER A 197 19.82 3.31 -8.59
CA SER A 197 18.54 2.96 -9.21
C SER A 197 17.40 3.02 -8.21
N LEU A 198 17.61 2.52 -6.98
CA LEU A 198 16.63 2.63 -5.88
C LEU A 198 16.37 4.08 -5.48
N PHE A 199 17.42 4.91 -5.37
CA PHE A 199 17.27 6.34 -5.03
C PHE A 199 16.53 7.11 -6.12
N LEU A 200 16.83 6.88 -7.39
CA LEU A 200 16.08 7.48 -8.50
C LEU A 200 14.61 7.08 -8.48
N LEU A 201 14.32 5.82 -8.19
CA LEU A 201 12.94 5.35 -8.05
C LEU A 201 12.24 6.06 -6.89
N MET A 202 12.87 6.14 -5.72
CA MET A 202 12.30 6.85 -4.56
C MET A 202 12.12 8.36 -4.82
N ALA A 203 13.06 9.00 -5.50
CA ALA A 203 12.98 10.43 -5.83
C ALA A 203 11.77 10.79 -6.72
N ARG A 204 11.30 9.85 -7.54
CA ARG A 204 10.11 10.03 -8.39
C ARG A 204 8.78 9.98 -7.65
N SER A 205 8.78 9.68 -6.36
CA SER A 205 7.53 9.47 -5.61
C SER A 205 6.62 10.70 -5.57
N GLU A 206 7.19 11.91 -5.50
CA GLU A 206 6.39 13.15 -5.51
C GLU A 206 5.75 13.36 -6.90
N GLU A 207 6.54 13.15 -7.97
CA GLU A 207 6.02 13.21 -9.34
C GLU A 207 4.86 12.23 -9.56
N VAL A 208 5.03 10.98 -9.09
CA VAL A 208 3.98 9.95 -9.21
C VAL A 208 2.74 10.30 -8.38
N ALA A 209 2.92 10.88 -7.18
CA ALA A 209 1.80 11.33 -6.37
C ALA A 209 1.02 12.46 -7.07
N GLU A 210 1.71 13.45 -7.66
CA GLU A 210 1.07 14.49 -8.45
C GLU A 210 0.35 13.93 -9.68
N GLN A 211 0.97 12.97 -10.38
CA GLN A 211 0.34 12.30 -11.53
C GLN A 211 -0.92 11.54 -11.11
N ALA A 212 -0.88 10.85 -9.97
CA ALA A 212 -2.04 10.14 -9.43
C ALA A 212 -3.20 11.10 -9.11
N VAL A 213 -2.90 12.27 -8.55
CA VAL A 213 -3.90 13.31 -8.27
C VAL A 213 -4.46 13.89 -9.57
N ARG A 214 -3.61 14.27 -10.52
CA ARG A 214 -4.03 14.87 -11.80
C ARG A 214 -4.87 13.90 -12.65
N ALA A 215 -4.51 12.61 -12.62
CA ALA A 215 -5.23 11.56 -13.34
C ALA A 215 -6.45 11.03 -12.55
N GLU A 216 -6.60 11.45 -11.30
CA GLU A 216 -7.58 10.88 -10.35
C GLU A 216 -7.44 9.34 -10.26
N GLU A 217 -6.19 8.82 -10.31
CA GLU A 217 -5.89 7.38 -10.42
C GLU A 217 -4.87 6.95 -9.36
N VAL A 218 -5.36 6.49 -8.21
CA VAL A 218 -4.52 6.08 -7.06
C VAL A 218 -3.68 4.83 -7.38
N ALA A 219 -4.07 4.02 -8.36
CA ALA A 219 -3.32 2.84 -8.76
C ALA A 219 -1.88 3.17 -9.22
N LEU A 220 -1.63 4.37 -9.75
CA LEU A 220 -0.29 4.83 -10.09
C LEU A 220 0.62 4.86 -8.85
N LEU A 221 0.11 5.44 -7.76
CA LEU A 221 0.84 5.52 -6.50
C LEU A 221 1.01 4.14 -5.85
N ALA A 222 -0.03 3.30 -5.87
CA ALA A 222 0.03 1.94 -5.32
C ALA A 222 1.09 1.09 -6.03
N LYS A 223 1.14 1.10 -7.35
CA LYS A 223 2.14 0.38 -8.15
C LYS A 223 3.54 0.91 -7.94
N HIS A 224 3.69 2.24 -7.85
CA HIS A 224 4.98 2.84 -7.53
C HIS A 224 5.48 2.42 -6.14
N THR A 225 4.60 2.41 -5.14
CA THR A 225 4.94 1.94 -3.79
C THR A 225 5.42 0.49 -3.81
N PHE A 226 4.77 -0.37 -4.60
CA PHE A 226 5.20 -1.75 -4.78
C PHE A 226 6.57 -1.84 -5.46
N ALA A 227 6.80 -1.06 -6.52
CA ALA A 227 8.09 -1.04 -7.22
C ALA A 227 9.25 -0.63 -6.28
N VAL A 228 9.03 0.38 -5.41
CA VAL A 228 10.02 0.78 -4.39
C VAL A 228 10.29 -0.35 -3.41
N ALA A 229 9.24 -1.01 -2.89
CA ALA A 229 9.40 -2.14 -1.98
C ALA A 229 10.11 -3.33 -2.65
N GLN A 230 9.80 -3.62 -3.90
CA GLN A 230 10.42 -4.70 -4.68
C GLN A 230 11.90 -4.43 -4.95
N ALA A 231 12.26 -3.20 -5.36
CA ALA A 231 13.64 -2.81 -5.59
C ALA A 231 14.48 -2.92 -4.30
N PHE A 232 13.94 -2.42 -3.18
CA PHE A 232 14.61 -2.58 -1.88
C PHE A 232 14.75 -4.05 -1.47
N HIS A 233 13.74 -4.87 -1.74
CA HIS A 233 13.78 -6.29 -1.43
C HIS A 233 14.89 -7.01 -2.23
N GLY A 234 15.04 -6.69 -3.52
CA GLY A 234 16.15 -7.20 -4.35
C GLY A 234 17.52 -6.84 -3.77
N TYR A 235 17.72 -5.57 -3.44
CA TYR A 235 18.94 -5.08 -2.80
C TYR A 235 19.22 -5.80 -1.46
N TYR A 236 18.22 -5.86 -0.58
CA TYR A 236 18.35 -6.48 0.74
C TYR A 236 18.62 -7.98 0.70
N GLN A 237 18.12 -8.69 -0.31
CA GLN A 237 18.33 -10.13 -0.43
C GLN A 237 19.75 -10.52 -0.87
N ASN A 238 20.54 -9.58 -1.38
CA ASN A 238 21.92 -9.86 -1.76
C ASN A 238 22.78 -10.00 -0.49
N PRO A 239 23.35 -11.20 -0.21
CA PRO A 239 24.15 -11.41 1.00
C PRO A 239 25.39 -10.51 1.08
N SER A 240 25.91 -10.07 -0.08
CA SER A 240 27.07 -9.18 -0.18
C SER A 240 26.76 -7.77 0.31
N TYR A 241 25.48 -7.36 0.36
CA TYR A 241 25.04 -6.03 0.77
C TYR A 241 24.52 -6.00 2.20
N SER A 242 24.86 -7.00 3.00
CA SER A 242 24.48 -7.04 4.41
C SER A 242 24.94 -5.80 5.17
N VAL A 243 24.04 -5.15 5.89
CA VAL A 243 24.35 -4.02 6.77
C VAL A 243 25.16 -4.51 7.98
N LEU A 244 24.76 -5.64 8.57
CA LEU A 244 25.38 -6.22 9.77
C LEU A 244 26.82 -6.69 9.50
N TYR A 245 27.03 -7.34 8.35
CA TYR A 245 28.35 -7.93 7.97
C TYR A 245 29.08 -7.07 6.93
N ALA A 246 28.96 -5.74 7.03
CA ALA A 246 29.67 -4.82 6.14
C ALA A 246 31.19 -4.89 6.38
N ALA A 247 31.97 -4.81 5.27
CA ALA A 247 33.43 -4.91 5.32
C ALA A 247 34.13 -3.74 6.03
N SER A 248 33.46 -2.59 6.15
CA SER A 248 33.97 -1.40 6.85
C SER A 248 32.84 -0.62 7.51
N GLU A 249 33.19 0.24 8.47
CA GLU A 249 32.24 1.14 9.11
C GLU A 249 31.62 2.15 8.13
N ASP A 250 32.37 2.62 7.14
CA ASP A 250 31.84 3.52 6.11
C ASP A 250 30.81 2.80 5.23
N ARG A 251 31.08 1.55 4.86
CA ARG A 251 30.13 0.72 4.09
C ARG A 251 28.89 0.39 4.94
N ARG A 252 29.04 0.11 6.23
CA ARG A 252 27.93 -0.08 7.16
C ARG A 252 27.09 1.18 7.28
N ALA A 253 27.72 2.32 7.46
CA ALA A 253 27.06 3.61 7.54
C ALA A 253 26.28 3.93 6.25
N PHE A 254 26.88 3.72 5.09
CA PHE A 254 26.23 3.90 3.78
C PHE A 254 25.00 3.01 3.63
N ARG A 255 25.12 1.71 3.92
CA ARG A 255 23.99 0.78 3.84
C ARG A 255 22.88 1.13 4.85
N THR A 256 23.25 1.62 6.04
CA THR A 256 22.30 2.14 7.03
C THR A 256 21.54 3.34 6.48
N LEU A 257 22.21 4.25 5.77
CA LEU A 257 21.56 5.39 5.10
C LEU A 257 20.58 4.92 4.03
N VAL A 258 20.92 3.90 3.22
CA VAL A 258 20.00 3.33 2.22
C VAL A 258 18.72 2.81 2.87
N VAL A 259 18.85 2.08 4.00
CA VAL A 259 17.71 1.58 4.77
C VAL A 259 16.87 2.73 5.36
N ASP A 260 17.50 3.79 5.89
CA ASP A 260 16.80 4.96 6.44
C ASP A 260 16.01 5.70 5.35
N CYS A 261 16.62 5.94 4.20
CA CYS A 261 15.94 6.56 3.05
C CYS A 261 14.72 5.73 2.61
N PHE A 262 14.87 4.41 2.50
CA PHE A 262 13.78 3.52 2.18
C PHE A 262 12.64 3.59 3.22
N LEU A 263 12.96 3.51 4.51
CA LEU A 263 11.96 3.57 5.58
C LEU A 263 11.18 4.89 5.55
N ARG A 264 11.86 6.02 5.43
CA ARG A 264 11.21 7.34 5.34
C ARG A 264 10.31 7.46 4.13
N GLN A 265 10.75 6.93 3.00
CA GLN A 265 9.95 6.96 1.77
C GLN A 265 8.72 6.06 1.87
N MET A 266 8.88 4.83 2.37
CA MET A 266 7.77 3.90 2.54
C MET A 266 6.75 4.38 3.58
N ASP A 267 7.19 4.97 4.69
CA ASP A 267 6.27 5.54 5.68
C ASP A 267 5.37 6.61 5.06
N ARG A 268 5.90 7.48 4.18
CA ARG A 268 5.13 8.49 3.46
C ARG A 268 4.16 7.85 2.45
N LEU A 269 4.65 6.92 1.62
CA LEU A 269 3.84 6.27 0.58
C LEU A 269 2.69 5.45 1.19
N LEU A 270 2.96 4.68 2.24
CA LEU A 270 1.94 3.89 2.92
C LEU A 270 0.94 4.76 3.67
N ALA A 271 1.37 5.89 4.24
CA ALA A 271 0.45 6.87 4.84
C ALA A 271 -0.51 7.46 3.80
N LEU A 272 -0.02 7.81 2.60
CA LEU A 272 -0.87 8.28 1.49
C LEU A 272 -1.88 7.23 1.04
N LEU A 273 -1.49 5.95 1.02
CA LEU A 273 -2.39 4.83 0.71
C LEU A 273 -3.29 4.44 1.91
N GLY A 274 -3.08 5.01 3.09
CA GLY A 274 -3.80 4.68 4.33
C GLY A 274 -3.53 3.25 4.80
N ILE A 275 -2.33 2.72 4.56
CA ILE A 275 -1.91 1.38 4.94
C ILE A 275 -1.09 1.46 6.24
N PRO A 276 -1.61 0.98 7.37
CA PRO A 276 -0.87 0.93 8.63
C PRO A 276 0.22 -0.14 8.55
N VAL A 277 1.34 0.09 9.23
CA VAL A 277 2.44 -0.89 9.32
C VAL A 277 2.50 -1.43 10.75
N PRO A 278 2.40 -2.75 10.96
CA PRO A 278 2.55 -3.34 12.28
C PRO A 278 4.00 -3.26 12.76
N GLU A 279 4.20 -3.39 14.07
CA GLU A 279 5.55 -3.41 14.67
C GLU A 279 6.32 -4.67 14.28
N ARG A 280 5.63 -5.81 14.18
CA ARG A 280 6.19 -7.15 13.84
C ARG A 280 5.21 -7.95 12.99
N MET A 281 5.75 -8.72 12.07
CA MET A 281 5.00 -9.66 11.24
C MET A 281 5.57 -11.07 11.34
#